data_0a15a5b050a9e7b7bcbefb02d7223def
#
_entry.id   0a15a5b050a9e7b7bcbefb02d7223def
#
_cell.length_a   1.000
_cell.length_b   1.000
_cell.length_c   1.000
_cell.angle_alpha   90.00
_cell.angle_beta   90.00
_cell.angle_gamma   90.00
#
_symmetry.space_group_name_H-M   'P 1'
#
loop_
_entity.id
_entity.type
_entity.pdbx_description
1 polymer ?
#
loop_
_entity_poly.entity_id
_entity_poly.type
_entity_poly.pdbx_seq_one_letter_code
_entity_poly.pdbx_strand_id
1 'polypeptide(L)'
;MGLLDSVLGSVLNAQQWAGPAAQGGLADVLGGLLGQAQGGAQPGEPGGLGALLPVLIGLVSNNGQAGGLGGLAEKFNQAGLGDVLGSWIGTGPNTPITADQLGSVLGGDLMNQFATRLGMSETDAAGQLAQGLPDLIDRLTPQGEAPEGGFGNAGDLFGMLG
;
A
#
# COMPACT_ATOMS: atom_id res chain seq x y z
N MET A 1 -6.00 41.73 -38.34
CA MET A 1 -5.13 40.68 -37.85
C MET A 1 -4.94 40.93 -36.36
N GLY A 2 -5.72 40.28 -35.57
CA GLY A 2 -5.72 40.47 -34.10
C GLY A 2 -4.81 39.46 -33.41
N LEU A 3 -4.40 39.81 -32.20
CA LEU A 3 -3.65 38.93 -31.29
C LEU A 3 -4.38 37.59 -31.06
N LEU A 4 -5.69 37.58 -31.20
CA LEU A 4 -6.54 36.41 -31.07
C LEU A 4 -6.28 35.36 -32.19
N ASP A 5 -5.92 35.81 -33.38
CA ASP A 5 -5.62 34.94 -34.51
C ASP A 5 -4.29 34.19 -34.32
N SER A 6 -3.31 34.88 -33.70
CA SER A 6 -2.03 34.26 -33.30
C SER A 6 -2.19 33.21 -32.20
N VAL A 7 -3.07 33.47 -31.23
CA VAL A 7 -3.35 32.55 -30.12
C VAL A 7 -4.10 31.32 -30.63
N LEU A 8 -5.07 31.55 -31.54
CA LEU A 8 -5.85 30.45 -32.13
C LEU A 8 -4.97 29.56 -33.03
N GLY A 9 -4.07 30.19 -33.78
CA GLY A 9 -3.10 29.47 -34.60
C GLY A 9 -2.11 28.65 -33.80
N SER A 10 -1.68 29.16 -32.62
CA SER A 10 -0.80 28.44 -31.72
C SER A 10 -1.48 27.24 -31.07
N VAL A 11 -2.73 27.36 -30.71
CA VAL A 11 -3.51 26.27 -30.12
C VAL A 11 -3.79 25.17 -31.13
N LEU A 12 -4.18 25.55 -32.36
CA LEU A 12 -4.40 24.60 -33.46
C LEU A 12 -3.11 23.93 -33.89
N ASN A 13 -2.01 24.65 -33.92
CA ASN A 13 -0.70 24.08 -34.28
C ASN A 13 -0.19 23.14 -33.16
N ALA A 14 -0.47 23.44 -31.90
CA ALA A 14 -0.17 22.54 -30.79
C ALA A 14 -0.96 21.21 -30.90
N GLN A 15 -2.19 21.24 -31.42
CA GLN A 15 -2.95 20.01 -31.66
C GLN A 15 -2.45 19.23 -32.88
N GLN A 16 -1.84 19.86 -33.87
CA GLN A 16 -1.24 19.18 -35.02
C GLN A 16 0.14 18.57 -34.73
N TRP A 17 0.84 19.09 -33.73
CA TRP A 17 2.09 18.51 -33.24
C TRP A 17 1.85 17.39 -32.23
N ALA A 18 0.62 17.21 -31.79
CA ALA A 18 0.19 16.05 -31.04
C ALA A 18 0.06 14.84 -31.98
N GLY A 19 1.18 14.30 -32.44
CA GLY A 19 1.24 12.98 -33.02
C GLY A 19 0.79 11.92 -31.98
N PRO A 20 0.63 10.64 -32.39
CA PRO A 20 0.16 9.59 -31.48
C PRO A 20 1.00 9.43 -30.21
N ALA A 21 2.19 10.05 -30.14
CA ALA A 21 3.02 10.14 -28.94
C ALA A 21 2.64 11.29 -27.99
N ALA A 22 1.77 12.21 -28.41
CA ALA A 22 1.34 13.37 -27.62
C ALA A 22 -0.10 13.23 -27.09
N GLN A 23 -0.67 12.04 -27.11
CA GLN A 23 -1.84 11.71 -26.30
C GLN A 23 -1.53 11.70 -24.81
N GLY A 24 -0.24 11.87 -24.45
CA GLY A 24 0.26 12.14 -23.12
C GLY A 24 0.28 13.62 -22.73
N GLY A 25 -0.55 14.47 -23.34
CA GLY A 25 -0.64 15.89 -22.97
C GLY A 25 -1.23 16.11 -21.58
N LEU A 26 -1.81 17.28 -21.40
CA LEU A 26 -2.46 17.72 -20.14
C LEU A 26 -3.44 16.67 -19.56
N ALA A 27 -4.13 15.91 -20.42
CA ALA A 27 -5.04 14.85 -20.00
C ALA A 27 -4.30 13.67 -19.36
N ASP A 28 -3.09 13.36 -19.80
CA ASP A 28 -2.29 12.28 -19.23
C ASP A 28 -1.60 12.73 -17.94
N VAL A 29 -1.10 13.97 -17.91
CA VAL A 29 -0.57 14.58 -16.68
C VAL A 29 -1.69 14.76 -15.64
N LEU A 30 -2.86 15.20 -16.08
CA LEU A 30 -4.03 15.34 -15.20
C LEU A 30 -4.57 13.98 -14.74
N GLY A 31 -4.59 13.00 -15.64
CA GLY A 31 -4.94 11.62 -15.32
C GLY A 31 -3.95 10.97 -14.36
N GLY A 32 -2.65 11.20 -14.54
CA GLY A 32 -1.59 10.75 -13.63
C GLY A 32 -1.69 11.41 -12.25
N LEU A 33 -1.95 12.71 -12.22
CA LEU A 33 -2.13 13.46 -10.97
C LEU A 33 -3.43 13.07 -10.25
N LEU A 34 -4.51 12.89 -10.99
CA LEU A 34 -5.80 12.45 -10.44
C LEU A 34 -5.75 10.99 -9.98
N GLY A 35 -5.00 10.14 -10.70
CA GLY A 35 -4.74 8.76 -10.31
C GLY A 35 -3.92 8.66 -9.02
N GLN A 36 -2.95 9.55 -8.83
CA GLN A 36 -2.20 9.67 -7.58
C GLN A 36 -3.06 10.19 -6.42
N ALA A 37 -3.97 11.10 -6.69
CA ALA A 37 -4.86 11.67 -5.67
C ALA A 37 -5.96 10.68 -5.23
N GLN A 38 -6.30 9.70 -6.07
CA GLN A 38 -7.33 8.68 -5.77
C GLN A 38 -6.73 7.32 -5.40
N GLY A 39 -5.45 7.24 -5.04
CA GLY A 39 -4.81 6.00 -4.60
C GLY A 39 -4.74 4.91 -5.68
N GLY A 40 -4.87 5.29 -6.94
CA GLY A 40 -4.66 4.39 -8.07
C GLY A 40 -3.19 4.09 -8.23
N ALA A 41 -2.75 2.91 -7.83
CA ALA A 41 -1.46 2.37 -8.22
C ALA A 41 -1.38 2.40 -9.75
N GLN A 42 -0.36 3.04 -10.31
CA GLN A 42 -0.08 2.92 -11.75
C GLN A 42 0.07 1.43 -12.11
N PRO A 43 -0.65 0.92 -13.11
CA PRO A 43 -0.35 -0.39 -13.62
C PRO A 43 1.01 -0.32 -14.34
N GLY A 44 2.05 -0.74 -13.65
CA GLY A 44 3.41 -0.74 -14.22
C GLY A 44 4.56 -0.69 -13.24
N GLU A 45 4.33 -0.32 -11.99
CA GLU A 45 5.35 -0.45 -10.95
C GLU A 45 5.07 -1.66 -10.07
N PRO A 46 5.65 -2.83 -10.36
CA PRO A 46 5.60 -3.94 -9.41
C PRO A 46 6.40 -3.54 -8.17
N GLY A 47 5.72 -3.37 -7.05
CA GLY A 47 6.37 -3.19 -5.76
C GLY A 47 6.37 -1.78 -5.16
N GLY A 48 5.58 -0.83 -5.67
CA GLY A 48 5.41 0.47 -5.01
C GLY A 48 4.64 0.38 -3.69
N LEU A 49 4.98 1.26 -2.73
CA LEU A 49 4.27 1.37 -1.44
C LEU A 49 2.74 1.50 -1.60
N GLY A 50 2.28 2.11 -2.70
CA GLY A 50 0.86 2.22 -3.01
C GLY A 50 0.17 0.88 -3.26
N ALA A 51 0.87 -0.10 -3.83
CA ALA A 51 0.34 -1.45 -4.03
C ALA A 51 0.33 -2.26 -2.73
N LEU A 52 1.25 -1.96 -1.81
CA LEU A 52 1.34 -2.61 -0.50
C LEU A 52 0.23 -2.16 0.46
N LEU A 53 -0.15 -0.88 0.44
CA LEU A 53 -1.12 -0.33 1.38
C LEU A 53 -2.43 -1.13 1.46
N PRO A 54 -3.13 -1.43 0.35
CA PRO A 54 -4.36 -2.21 0.44
C PRO A 54 -4.14 -3.65 0.94
N VAL A 55 -2.97 -4.23 0.67
CA VAL A 55 -2.59 -5.55 1.17
C VAL A 55 -2.33 -5.50 2.68
N LEU A 56 -1.56 -4.51 3.13
CA LEU A 56 -1.26 -4.29 4.55
C LEU A 56 -2.53 -3.97 5.35
N ILE A 57 -3.38 -3.09 4.83
CA ILE A 57 -4.67 -2.76 5.44
C ILE A 57 -5.56 -4.01 5.51
N GLY A 58 -5.63 -4.79 4.42
CA GLY A 58 -6.36 -6.04 4.40
C GLY A 58 -5.84 -7.08 5.40
N LEU A 59 -4.56 -7.03 5.71
CA LEU A 59 -3.96 -7.93 6.70
C LEU A 59 -4.34 -7.55 8.13
N VAL A 60 -4.34 -6.25 8.43
CA VAL A 60 -4.58 -5.71 9.79
C VAL A 60 -6.07 -5.51 10.06
N SER A 61 -6.92 -5.36 9.03
CA SER A 61 -8.35 -5.18 9.21
C SER A 61 -9.03 -6.44 9.76
N ASN A 62 -10.06 -6.25 10.58
CA ASN A 62 -10.82 -7.36 11.18
C ASN A 62 -11.48 -8.29 10.14
N ASN A 63 -11.78 -7.76 8.96
CA ASN A 63 -12.33 -8.54 7.82
C ASN A 63 -11.23 -9.16 6.97
N GLY A 64 -9.97 -8.96 7.32
CA GLY A 64 -8.84 -9.48 6.57
C GLY A 64 -8.66 -10.97 6.75
N GLN A 65 -7.94 -11.59 5.82
CA GLN A 65 -7.70 -13.03 5.83
C GLN A 65 -6.84 -13.49 7.02
N ALA A 66 -6.08 -12.58 7.63
CA ALA A 66 -5.30 -12.85 8.82
C ALA A 66 -6.13 -12.80 10.12
N GLY A 67 -7.38 -12.34 10.05
CA GLY A 67 -8.24 -12.17 11.21
C GLY A 67 -7.97 -10.91 12.01
N GLY A 68 -7.45 -9.88 11.36
CA GLY A 68 -7.09 -8.61 11.98
C GLY A 68 -5.82 -8.69 12.84
N LEU A 69 -5.62 -7.65 13.64
CA LEU A 69 -4.44 -7.60 14.54
C LEU A 69 -4.45 -8.75 15.56
N GLY A 70 -5.63 -9.16 16.05
CA GLY A 70 -5.78 -10.30 16.97
C GLY A 70 -5.33 -11.60 16.33
N GLY A 71 -5.77 -11.89 15.10
CA GLY A 71 -5.36 -13.07 14.34
C GLY A 71 -3.86 -13.04 14.00
N LEU A 72 -3.32 -11.86 13.67
CA LEU A 72 -1.87 -11.68 13.50
C LEU A 72 -1.13 -11.98 14.81
N ALA A 73 -1.59 -11.45 15.94
CA ALA A 73 -0.98 -11.69 17.24
C ALA A 73 -0.93 -13.18 17.59
N GLU A 74 -1.99 -13.91 17.32
CA GLU A 74 -2.01 -15.37 17.51
C GLU A 74 -0.99 -16.07 16.62
N LYS A 75 -0.89 -15.71 15.35
CA LYS A 75 0.07 -16.28 14.41
C LYS A 75 1.52 -15.99 14.81
N PHE A 76 1.80 -14.76 15.23
CA PHE A 76 3.10 -14.37 15.74
C PHE A 76 3.47 -15.13 17.02
N ASN A 77 2.53 -15.29 17.94
CA ASN A 77 2.73 -16.09 19.17
C ASN A 77 2.99 -17.57 18.86
N GLN A 78 2.25 -18.15 17.94
CA GLN A 78 2.44 -19.54 17.51
C GLN A 78 3.80 -19.76 16.85
N ALA A 79 4.32 -18.76 16.15
CA ALA A 79 5.65 -18.79 15.55
C ALA A 79 6.77 -18.44 16.53
N GLY A 80 6.45 -18.10 17.77
CA GLY A 80 7.43 -17.65 18.78
C GLY A 80 7.94 -16.23 18.57
N LEU A 81 7.21 -15.42 17.79
CA LEU A 81 7.56 -14.05 17.41
C LEU A 81 6.61 -13.01 18.02
N GLY A 82 5.90 -13.36 19.08
CA GLY A 82 4.96 -12.45 19.76
C GLY A 82 5.62 -11.16 20.25
N ASP A 83 6.86 -11.24 20.73
CA ASP A 83 7.63 -10.07 21.18
C ASP A 83 7.92 -9.09 20.02
N VAL A 84 8.11 -9.61 18.82
CA VAL A 84 8.32 -8.79 17.61
C VAL A 84 7.09 -7.95 17.32
N LEU A 85 5.91 -8.56 17.31
CA LEU A 85 4.65 -7.84 17.11
C LEU A 85 4.39 -6.86 18.27
N GLY A 86 4.67 -7.28 19.48
CA GLY A 86 4.57 -6.42 20.67
C GLY A 86 5.44 -5.16 20.56
N SER A 87 6.61 -5.26 19.95
CA SER A 87 7.48 -4.11 19.70
C SER A 87 6.89 -3.12 18.68
N TRP A 88 6.13 -3.62 17.69
CA TRP A 88 5.47 -2.77 16.68
C TRP A 88 4.25 -2.02 17.25
N ILE A 89 3.55 -2.66 18.15
CA ILE A 89 2.40 -2.03 18.85
C ILE A 89 2.90 -1.01 19.88
N GLY A 90 4.00 -1.31 20.57
CA GLY A 90 4.57 -0.44 21.59
C GLY A 90 5.16 0.85 21.06
N THR A 91 5.46 1.78 21.96
CA THR A 91 6.08 3.08 21.64
C THR A 91 7.61 3.02 21.47
N GLY A 92 8.19 1.84 21.57
CA GLY A 92 9.63 1.59 21.41
C GLY A 92 10.04 1.36 19.95
N PRO A 93 11.33 1.11 19.73
CA PRO A 93 11.82 0.80 18.39
C PRO A 93 11.23 -0.53 17.88
N ASN A 94 10.79 -0.55 16.63
CA ASN A 94 10.24 -1.73 15.99
C ASN A 94 11.33 -2.78 15.75
N THR A 95 11.11 -3.99 16.26
CA THR A 95 12.02 -5.11 16.02
C THR A 95 11.90 -5.57 14.57
N PRO A 96 13.00 -5.65 13.81
CA PRO A 96 12.94 -6.10 12.42
C PRO A 96 12.56 -7.59 12.34
N ILE A 97 11.79 -7.92 11.30
CA ILE A 97 11.44 -9.31 10.96
C ILE A 97 12.02 -9.66 9.60
N THR A 98 12.42 -10.91 9.41
CA THR A 98 12.88 -11.38 8.10
C THR A 98 11.72 -11.85 7.22
N ALA A 99 11.95 -11.90 5.90
CA ALA A 99 10.96 -12.42 4.95
C ALA A 99 10.55 -13.86 5.27
N ASP A 100 11.53 -14.71 5.64
CA ASP A 100 11.28 -16.11 6.00
C ASP A 100 10.45 -16.27 7.27
N GLN A 101 10.73 -15.44 8.29
CA GLN A 101 9.97 -15.42 9.53
C GLN A 101 8.52 -14.97 9.26
N LEU A 102 8.34 -13.92 8.48
CA LEU A 102 7.01 -13.44 8.13
C LEU A 102 6.23 -14.45 7.28
N GLY A 103 6.90 -15.09 6.33
CA GLY A 103 6.32 -16.18 5.55
C GLY A 103 5.85 -17.35 6.41
N SER A 104 6.62 -17.69 7.44
CA SER A 104 6.25 -18.74 8.41
C SER A 104 5.06 -18.34 9.27
N VAL A 105 4.99 -17.08 9.69
CA VAL A 105 3.88 -16.53 10.49
C VAL A 105 2.58 -16.50 9.69
N LEU A 106 2.60 -15.97 8.48
CA LEU A 106 1.42 -15.81 7.64
C LEU A 106 0.98 -17.12 7.00
N GLY A 107 1.94 -17.99 6.70
CA GLY A 107 1.71 -19.24 5.99
C GLY A 107 1.71 -19.08 4.47
N GLY A 108 2.02 -20.16 3.75
CA GLY A 108 2.19 -20.15 2.31
C GLY A 108 0.95 -19.68 1.53
N ASP A 109 -0.24 -20.03 1.99
CA ASP A 109 -1.49 -19.64 1.32
C ASP A 109 -1.69 -18.12 1.28
N LEU A 110 -1.48 -17.45 2.41
CA LEU A 110 -1.57 -15.98 2.48
C LEU A 110 -0.44 -15.32 1.70
N MET A 111 0.77 -15.85 1.80
CA MET A 111 1.92 -15.34 1.06
C MET A 111 1.70 -15.43 -0.45
N ASN A 112 1.19 -16.56 -0.95
CA ASN A 112 0.85 -16.74 -2.36
C ASN A 112 -0.20 -15.74 -2.83
N GLN A 113 -1.24 -15.50 -2.04
CA GLN A 113 -2.27 -14.51 -2.36
C GLN A 113 -1.70 -13.10 -2.42
N PHE A 114 -0.83 -12.72 -1.49
CA PHE A 114 -0.19 -11.40 -1.49
C PHE A 114 0.78 -11.25 -2.66
N ALA A 115 1.61 -12.26 -2.92
CA ALA A 115 2.50 -12.29 -4.08
C ALA A 115 1.74 -12.11 -5.39
N THR A 116 0.61 -12.82 -5.54
CA THR A 116 -0.25 -12.71 -6.72
C THR A 116 -0.85 -11.31 -6.86
N ARG A 117 -1.32 -10.71 -5.76
CA ARG A 117 -1.89 -9.35 -5.75
C ARG A 117 -0.84 -8.29 -6.07
N LEU A 118 0.38 -8.47 -5.58
CA LEU A 118 1.49 -7.57 -5.79
C LEU A 118 2.22 -7.81 -7.11
N GLY A 119 1.94 -8.93 -7.79
CA GLY A 119 2.58 -9.29 -9.05
C GLY A 119 4.07 -9.62 -8.91
N MET A 120 4.48 -10.18 -7.77
CA MET A 120 5.88 -10.51 -7.46
C MET A 120 5.99 -11.91 -6.86
N SER A 121 7.24 -12.35 -6.56
CA SER A 121 7.47 -13.62 -5.89
C SER A 121 7.02 -13.57 -4.42
N GLU A 122 6.77 -14.73 -3.82
CA GLU A 122 6.43 -14.84 -2.39
C GLU A 122 7.54 -14.28 -1.49
N THR A 123 8.79 -14.50 -1.86
CA THR A 123 9.96 -14.00 -1.12
C THR A 123 10.04 -12.47 -1.17
N ASP A 124 9.82 -11.88 -2.34
CA ASP A 124 9.80 -10.42 -2.50
C ASP A 124 8.62 -9.79 -1.77
N ALA A 125 7.44 -10.40 -1.89
CA ALA A 125 6.24 -9.97 -1.15
C ALA A 125 6.47 -10.03 0.36
N ALA A 126 7.05 -11.11 0.87
CA ALA A 126 7.40 -11.24 2.28
C ALA A 126 8.41 -10.16 2.73
N GLY A 127 9.43 -9.89 1.91
CA GLY A 127 10.40 -8.85 2.20
C GLY A 127 9.80 -7.45 2.29
N GLN A 128 8.91 -7.12 1.36
CA GLN A 128 8.21 -5.82 1.36
C GLN A 128 7.21 -5.70 2.51
N LEU A 129 6.48 -6.76 2.81
CA LEU A 129 5.57 -6.82 3.95
C LEU A 129 6.35 -6.71 5.28
N ALA A 130 7.50 -7.36 5.38
CA ALA A 130 8.36 -7.29 6.57
C ALA A 130 8.87 -5.86 6.84
N GLN A 131 9.02 -5.04 5.81
CA GLN A 131 9.39 -3.64 5.95
C GLN A 131 8.18 -2.72 6.21
N GLY A 132 7.06 -3.00 5.57
CA GLY A 132 5.88 -2.13 5.64
C GLY A 132 4.97 -2.37 6.85
N LEU A 133 4.90 -3.60 7.34
CA LEU A 133 4.04 -3.96 8.49
C LEU A 133 4.41 -3.23 9.78
N PRO A 134 5.69 -3.17 10.20
CA PRO A 134 6.05 -2.47 11.42
C PRO A 134 5.62 -1.01 11.40
N ASP A 135 5.93 -0.30 10.31
CA ASP A 135 5.58 1.11 10.14
C ASP A 135 4.06 1.33 10.15
N LEU A 136 3.31 0.43 9.52
CA LEU A 136 1.85 0.53 9.48
C LEU A 136 1.25 0.34 10.87
N ILE A 137 1.67 -0.70 11.58
CA ILE A 137 1.15 -1.01 12.91
C ILE A 137 1.50 0.12 13.89
N ASP A 138 2.72 0.63 13.84
CA ASP A 138 3.16 1.76 14.66
C ASP A 138 2.29 3.02 14.42
N ARG A 139 1.96 3.32 13.17
CA ARG A 139 1.06 4.43 12.83
C ARG A 139 -0.37 4.22 13.29
N LEU A 140 -0.84 2.99 13.34
CA LEU A 140 -2.18 2.64 13.81
C LEU A 140 -2.26 2.55 15.33
N THR A 141 -1.12 2.43 16.02
CA THR A 141 -1.02 2.34 17.48
C THR A 141 -0.13 3.43 18.08
N PRO A 142 -0.41 4.72 17.83
CA PRO A 142 0.46 5.81 18.27
C PRO A 142 0.56 5.94 19.78
N GLN A 143 -0.35 5.34 20.53
CA GLN A 143 -0.37 5.34 21.98
C GLN A 143 0.25 4.08 22.61
N GLY A 144 0.75 3.17 21.76
CA GLY A 144 1.35 1.92 22.23
C GLY A 144 0.35 0.84 22.67
N GLU A 145 -0.91 1.02 22.32
CA GLU A 145 -1.97 0.07 22.65
C GLU A 145 -2.79 -0.27 21.39
N ALA A 146 -3.06 -1.55 21.20
CA ALA A 146 -4.02 -1.98 20.18
C ALA A 146 -5.44 -1.63 20.64
N PRO A 147 -6.28 -1.04 19.78
CA PRO A 147 -7.66 -0.74 20.16
C PRO A 147 -8.42 -2.01 20.56
N GLU A 148 -9.20 -1.94 21.63
CA GLU A 148 -10.10 -3.02 22.03
C GLU A 148 -11.09 -3.31 20.89
N GLY A 149 -11.06 -4.52 20.34
CA GLY A 149 -11.87 -4.90 19.17
C GLY A 149 -11.16 -4.78 17.84
N GLY A 150 -9.85 -4.46 17.83
CA GLY A 150 -9.03 -4.33 16.60
C GLY A 150 -9.22 -3.00 15.88
N PHE A 151 -8.66 -2.89 14.69
CA PHE A 151 -8.67 -1.65 13.90
C PHE A 151 -9.95 -1.43 13.08
N GLY A 152 -10.99 -2.22 13.27
CA GLY A 152 -12.21 -2.12 12.47
C GLY A 152 -12.06 -2.68 11.05
N ASN A 153 -12.88 -2.17 10.16
CA ASN A 153 -12.90 -2.59 8.75
C ASN A 153 -11.87 -1.79 7.93
N ALA A 154 -11.53 -2.31 6.75
CA ALA A 154 -10.57 -1.64 5.87
C ALA A 154 -10.92 -0.17 5.58
N GLY A 155 -12.22 0.17 5.52
CA GLY A 155 -12.67 1.55 5.34
C GLY A 155 -12.33 2.47 6.50
N ASP A 156 -12.42 1.98 7.73
CA ASP A 156 -12.06 2.73 8.94
C ASP A 156 -10.55 3.00 8.99
N LEU A 157 -9.75 1.99 8.59
CA LEU A 157 -8.29 2.12 8.50
C LEU A 157 -7.86 3.17 7.48
N PHE A 158 -8.50 3.23 6.33
CA PHE A 158 -8.23 4.29 5.34
C PHE A 158 -8.56 5.68 5.89
N GLY A 159 -9.60 5.81 6.69
CA GLY A 159 -9.95 7.05 7.38
C GLY A 159 -8.90 7.48 8.42
N MET A 160 -8.27 6.54 9.11
CA MET A 160 -7.22 6.82 10.10
C MET A 160 -5.88 7.22 9.46
N LEU A 161 -5.57 6.72 8.27
CA LEU A 161 -4.33 7.01 7.55
C LEU A 161 -4.39 8.28 6.70
N GLY A 162 -5.60 8.75 6.43
CA GLY A 162 -5.84 10.01 5.72
C GLY A 162 -5.88 11.17 6.69
#